data_04f3c33701364559cdd0a659f7b6dfb2
#
_entry.id   04f3c33701364559cdd0a659f7b6dfb2
#
_cell.length_a   1.000
_cell.length_b   1.000
_cell.length_c   1.000
_cell.angle_alpha   90.00
_cell.angle_beta   90.00
_cell.angle_gamma   90.00
#
_symmetry.space_group_name_H-M   'P 1'
#
loop_
_entity.id
_entity.type
_entity.pdbx_description
1 polymer ?
#
loop_
_entity_poly.entity_id
_entity_poly.type
_entity_poly.pdbx_seq_one_letter_code
_entity_poly.pdbx_strand_id
1 'polypeptide(L)'
;VRTIGIVNVVGSSIAREADATMYTWAGPEISVATTKAYSTQLAACYLLATEFARVRGTLADGQYEHLVTELEALPEKIEKTLADKERIQWFASKYANAKDAFFIGRGLDYAVALEGSLKFKEISYIHSEAFAAGEMKHGPISLVENGTLVVGILTLSLIHISEPTRHA
;
A
#
# COMPACT_ATOMS: atom_id res chain seq x y z
N VAL A 1 20.80 -7.77 -20.09
CA VAL A 1 19.47 -7.44 -19.54
C VAL A 1 19.36 -5.94 -19.55
N ARG A 2 18.25 -5.38 -20.07
CA ARG A 2 17.95 -3.94 -19.99
C ARG A 2 17.31 -3.64 -18.65
N THR A 3 17.70 -2.52 -18.05
CA THR A 3 17.25 -2.06 -16.73
C THR A 3 16.45 -0.78 -16.84
N ILE A 4 15.40 -0.66 -16.03
CA ILE A 4 14.60 0.57 -15.88
C ILE A 4 14.67 0.98 -14.41
N GLY A 5 15.17 2.19 -14.16
CA GLY A 5 15.16 2.81 -12.83
C GLY A 5 13.90 3.61 -12.58
N ILE A 6 13.15 3.30 -11.52
CA ILE A 6 12.04 4.15 -11.04
C ILE A 6 12.57 4.94 -9.85
N VAL A 7 12.78 6.23 -10.01
CA VAL A 7 13.47 7.07 -9.03
C VAL A 7 12.80 8.43 -8.87
N ASN A 8 12.96 9.03 -7.70
CA ASN A 8 12.47 10.38 -7.43
C ASN A 8 13.58 11.45 -7.60
N VAL A 9 14.84 11.07 -7.37
CA VAL A 9 15.96 12.02 -7.36
C VAL A 9 16.70 11.99 -8.68
N VAL A 10 16.69 13.13 -9.39
CA VAL A 10 17.45 13.31 -10.63
C VAL A 10 18.94 13.16 -10.35
N GLY A 11 19.63 12.38 -11.20
CA GLY A 11 21.07 12.16 -11.07
C GLY A 11 21.48 11.22 -9.92
N SER A 12 20.53 10.49 -9.30
CA SER A 12 20.85 9.44 -8.33
C SER A 12 21.70 8.33 -8.97
N SER A 13 22.35 7.51 -8.15
CA SER A 13 23.19 6.40 -8.65
C SER A 13 22.39 5.47 -9.56
N ILE A 14 21.17 5.12 -9.16
CA ILE A 14 20.27 4.28 -9.97
C ILE A 14 19.96 4.95 -11.31
N ALA A 15 19.67 6.27 -11.31
CA ALA A 15 19.39 7.00 -12.55
C ALA A 15 20.55 7.04 -13.52
N ARG A 16 21.78 7.03 -13.00
CA ARG A 16 23.01 7.02 -13.84
C ARG A 16 23.36 5.64 -14.38
N GLU A 17 23.00 4.60 -13.66
CA GLU A 17 23.37 3.21 -14.00
C GLU A 17 22.31 2.48 -14.80
N ALA A 18 21.04 2.91 -14.73
CA ALA A 18 19.95 2.29 -15.48
C ALA A 18 20.01 2.66 -16.97
N ASP A 19 19.63 1.70 -17.85
CA ASP A 19 19.51 1.94 -19.29
C ASP A 19 18.40 2.93 -19.65
N ALA A 20 17.35 2.99 -18.81
CA ALA A 20 16.27 3.96 -18.92
C ALA A 20 15.80 4.38 -17.51
N THR A 21 15.30 5.61 -17.38
CA THR A 21 14.87 6.13 -16.08
C THR A 21 13.47 6.74 -16.18
N MET A 22 12.64 6.38 -15.24
CA MET A 22 11.32 6.97 -15.00
C MET A 22 11.36 7.74 -13.68
N TYR A 23 11.12 9.05 -13.74
CA TYR A 23 11.08 9.90 -12.54
C TYR A 23 9.67 10.00 -11.99
N THR A 24 9.53 9.80 -10.67
CA THR A 24 8.21 9.86 -10.01
C THR A 24 7.75 11.29 -9.70
N TRP A 25 8.67 12.26 -9.70
CA TRP A 25 8.40 13.68 -9.44
C TRP A 25 7.66 13.95 -8.13
N ALA A 26 7.85 13.10 -7.12
CA ALA A 26 7.20 13.26 -5.81
C ALA A 26 7.72 14.46 -5.01
N GLY A 27 8.76 15.14 -5.50
CA GLY A 27 9.43 16.22 -4.79
C GLY A 27 10.29 15.71 -3.62
N PRO A 28 10.92 16.59 -2.83
CA PRO A 28 11.78 16.18 -1.73
C PRO A 28 10.98 15.49 -0.62
N GLU A 29 11.48 14.36 -0.15
CA GLU A 29 10.97 13.68 1.05
C GLU A 29 11.69 14.26 2.27
N ILE A 30 10.95 14.89 3.18
CA ILE A 30 11.53 15.57 4.36
C ILE A 30 11.43 14.67 5.61
N SER A 31 10.42 13.79 5.63
CA SER A 31 10.18 12.85 6.72
C SER A 31 11.00 11.56 6.55
N VAL A 32 11.37 10.94 7.66
CA VAL A 32 11.95 9.59 7.64
C VAL A 32 10.93 8.57 7.14
N ALA A 33 9.68 8.71 7.55
CA ALA A 33 8.60 7.85 7.06
C ALA A 33 8.19 8.25 5.64
N THR A 34 8.59 7.46 4.66
CA THR A 34 8.27 7.65 3.24
C THR A 34 6.80 7.41 2.99
N THR A 35 6.06 8.41 2.54
CA THR A 35 4.63 8.32 2.22
C THR A 35 4.36 8.59 0.74
N LYS A 36 4.55 9.82 0.29
CA LYS A 36 4.28 10.23 -1.09
C LYS A 36 5.18 9.53 -2.12
N ALA A 37 6.44 9.28 -1.79
CA ALA A 37 7.34 8.59 -2.71
C ALA A 37 6.89 7.14 -2.93
N TYR A 38 6.39 6.45 -1.92
CA TYR A 38 5.81 5.12 -2.07
C TYR A 38 4.59 5.12 -2.99
N SER A 39 3.64 6.03 -2.75
CA SER A 39 2.42 6.14 -3.57
C SER A 39 2.72 6.45 -5.04
N THR A 40 3.69 7.34 -5.30
CA THR A 40 4.10 7.67 -6.68
C THR A 40 4.87 6.54 -7.35
N GLN A 41 5.62 5.74 -6.61
CA GLN A 41 6.25 4.52 -7.15
C GLN A 41 5.19 3.48 -7.54
N LEU A 42 4.15 3.29 -6.73
CA LEU A 42 3.03 2.43 -7.09
C LEU A 42 2.33 2.92 -8.36
N ALA A 43 2.05 4.23 -8.47
CA ALA A 43 1.46 4.80 -9.67
C ALA A 43 2.33 4.58 -10.92
N ALA A 44 3.66 4.73 -10.79
CA ALA A 44 4.61 4.43 -11.86
C ALA A 44 4.57 2.95 -12.26
N CYS A 45 4.48 2.04 -11.31
CA CYS A 45 4.35 0.60 -11.58
C CYS A 45 3.03 0.29 -12.31
N TYR A 46 1.93 0.90 -11.91
CA TYR A 46 0.64 0.74 -12.61
C TYR A 46 0.70 1.26 -14.05
N LEU A 47 1.30 2.43 -14.27
CA LEU A 47 1.49 2.98 -15.62
C LEU A 47 2.33 2.04 -16.49
N LEU A 48 3.45 1.53 -15.98
CA LEU A 48 4.28 0.57 -16.70
C LEU A 48 3.54 -0.72 -17.02
N ALA A 49 2.82 -1.28 -16.04
CA ALA A 49 2.04 -2.50 -16.25
C ALA A 49 0.95 -2.30 -17.30
N THR A 50 0.25 -1.18 -17.25
CA THR A 50 -0.79 -0.80 -18.22
C THR A 50 -0.21 -0.65 -19.63
N GLU A 51 0.93 0.04 -19.76
CA GLU A 51 1.60 0.21 -21.05
C GLU A 51 2.13 -1.10 -21.61
N PHE A 52 2.73 -1.94 -20.78
CA PHE A 52 3.18 -3.27 -21.22
C PHE A 52 2.01 -4.16 -21.67
N ALA A 53 0.89 -4.10 -20.95
CA ALA A 53 -0.31 -4.83 -21.33
C ALA A 53 -0.90 -4.33 -22.66
N ARG A 54 -0.88 -3.00 -22.90
CA ARG A 54 -1.28 -2.39 -24.17
C ARG A 54 -0.41 -2.86 -25.31
N VAL A 55 0.92 -2.77 -25.16
CA VAL A 55 1.88 -3.18 -26.20
C VAL A 55 1.78 -4.68 -26.52
N ARG A 56 1.46 -5.49 -25.52
CA ARG A 56 1.27 -6.95 -25.69
C ARG A 56 -0.11 -7.33 -26.21
N GLY A 57 -1.02 -6.38 -26.35
CA GLY A 57 -2.39 -6.65 -26.82
C GLY A 57 -3.21 -7.50 -25.84
N THR A 58 -2.95 -7.39 -24.51
CA THR A 58 -3.64 -8.18 -23.48
C THR A 58 -4.79 -7.41 -22.80
N LEU A 59 -4.96 -6.14 -23.13
CA LEU A 59 -6.07 -5.32 -22.65
C LEU A 59 -7.27 -5.43 -23.60
N ALA A 60 -8.47 -5.44 -23.02
CA ALA A 60 -9.69 -5.30 -23.80
C ALA A 60 -9.84 -3.86 -24.34
N ASP A 61 -10.70 -3.70 -25.36
CA ASP A 61 -10.97 -2.38 -25.93
C ASP A 61 -11.48 -1.40 -24.87
N GLY A 62 -10.92 -0.18 -24.86
CA GLY A 62 -11.24 0.87 -23.89
C GLY A 62 -10.66 0.68 -22.48
N GLN A 63 -10.06 -0.46 -22.20
CA GLN A 63 -9.50 -0.73 -20.85
C GLN A 63 -8.26 0.12 -20.57
N TYR A 64 -7.46 0.40 -21.57
CA TYR A 64 -6.28 1.28 -21.41
C TYR A 64 -6.69 2.68 -20.97
N GLU A 65 -7.61 3.30 -21.68
CA GLU A 65 -8.13 4.64 -21.40
C GLU A 65 -8.80 4.69 -20.03
N HIS A 66 -9.54 3.65 -19.67
CA HIS A 66 -10.15 3.55 -18.35
C HIS A 66 -9.11 3.52 -17.24
N LEU A 67 -8.06 2.69 -17.34
CA LEU A 67 -7.01 2.60 -16.33
C LEU A 67 -6.23 3.92 -16.20
N VAL A 68 -5.91 4.60 -17.32
CA VAL A 68 -5.25 5.89 -17.29
C VAL A 68 -6.12 6.94 -16.60
N THR A 69 -7.40 7.02 -16.96
CA THR A 69 -8.36 7.95 -16.35
C THR A 69 -8.50 7.71 -14.84
N GLU A 70 -8.53 6.45 -14.40
CA GLU A 70 -8.57 6.10 -12.98
C GLU A 70 -7.31 6.54 -12.22
N LEU A 71 -6.14 6.44 -12.86
CA LEU A 71 -4.88 6.95 -12.29
C LEU A 71 -4.85 8.48 -12.21
N GLU A 72 -5.35 9.18 -13.22
CA GLU A 72 -5.47 10.64 -13.23
C GLU A 72 -6.45 11.14 -12.15
N ALA A 73 -7.46 10.35 -11.81
CA ALA A 73 -8.43 10.67 -10.75
C ALA A 73 -7.91 10.39 -9.32
N LEU A 74 -6.75 9.76 -9.15
CA LEU A 74 -6.22 9.41 -7.81
C LEU A 74 -6.04 10.61 -6.88
N PRO A 75 -5.52 11.78 -7.31
CA PRO A 75 -5.34 12.93 -6.41
C PRO A 75 -6.65 13.33 -5.73
N GLU A 76 -7.74 13.44 -6.47
CA GLU A 76 -9.07 13.79 -5.93
C GLU A 76 -9.58 12.72 -4.96
N LYS A 77 -9.40 11.43 -5.28
CA LYS A 77 -9.80 10.31 -4.41
C LYS A 77 -9.00 10.31 -3.11
N ILE A 78 -7.71 10.60 -3.17
CA ILE A 78 -6.83 10.69 -1.99
C ILE A 78 -7.26 11.88 -1.13
N GLU A 79 -7.50 13.05 -1.71
CA GLU A 79 -7.94 14.24 -0.99
C GLU A 79 -9.25 13.98 -0.24
N LYS A 80 -10.22 13.34 -0.90
CA LYS A 80 -11.48 12.93 -0.29
C LYS A 80 -11.27 11.97 0.89
N THR A 81 -10.35 11.02 0.77
CA THR A 81 -10.03 10.10 1.87
C THR A 81 -9.38 10.81 3.05
N LEU A 82 -8.48 11.76 2.78
CA LEU A 82 -7.80 12.55 3.80
C LEU A 82 -8.72 13.56 4.49
N ALA A 83 -9.89 13.85 3.96
CA ALA A 83 -10.87 14.74 4.59
C ALA A 83 -11.46 14.15 5.89
N ASP A 84 -11.41 12.83 6.09
CA ASP A 84 -11.96 12.15 7.29
C ASP A 84 -10.95 12.09 8.47
N LYS A 85 -10.26 13.21 8.73
CA LYS A 85 -9.19 13.30 9.73
C LYS A 85 -9.69 13.05 11.15
N GLU A 86 -10.86 13.60 11.50
CA GLU A 86 -11.40 13.54 12.86
C GLU A 86 -11.68 12.09 13.28
N ARG A 87 -12.23 11.29 12.38
CA ARG A 87 -12.46 9.88 12.63
C ARG A 87 -11.15 9.11 12.81
N ILE A 88 -10.15 9.39 11.97
CA ILE A 88 -8.83 8.75 12.08
C ILE A 88 -8.17 9.15 13.40
N GLN A 89 -8.23 10.43 13.81
CA GLN A 89 -7.69 10.90 15.07
C GLN A 89 -8.38 10.26 16.29
N TRP A 90 -9.69 10.08 16.21
CA TRP A 90 -10.43 9.38 17.27
C TRP A 90 -9.94 7.94 17.45
N PHE A 91 -9.77 7.18 16.36
CA PHE A 91 -9.18 5.85 16.43
C PHE A 91 -7.75 5.86 16.96
N ALA A 92 -6.91 6.77 16.47
CA ALA A 92 -5.54 6.90 16.92
C ALA A 92 -5.45 7.18 18.41
N SER A 93 -6.29 8.07 18.94
CA SER A 93 -6.32 8.40 20.38
C SER A 93 -6.72 7.17 21.23
N LYS A 94 -7.63 6.36 20.76
CA LYS A 94 -8.09 5.15 21.46
C LYS A 94 -6.98 4.09 21.59
N TYR A 95 -6.09 4.03 20.62
CA TYR A 95 -5.02 3.03 20.57
C TYR A 95 -3.62 3.61 20.79
N ALA A 96 -3.52 4.86 21.25
CA ALA A 96 -2.24 5.54 21.46
C ALA A 96 -1.30 4.82 22.44
N ASN A 97 -1.85 4.00 23.34
CA ASN A 97 -1.10 3.23 24.32
C ASN A 97 -1.05 1.72 23.99
N ALA A 98 -1.41 1.33 22.77
CA ALA A 98 -1.26 -0.04 22.34
C ALA A 98 0.22 -0.47 22.40
N LYS A 99 0.48 -1.70 22.83
CA LYS A 99 1.84 -2.24 22.87
C LYS A 99 2.24 -2.83 21.54
N ASP A 100 1.27 -3.47 20.90
CA ASP A 100 1.43 -4.19 19.64
C ASP A 100 0.28 -3.85 18.70
N ALA A 101 0.57 -3.92 17.41
CA ALA A 101 -0.42 -3.78 16.34
C ALA A 101 -0.20 -4.84 15.25
N PHE A 102 -1.27 -5.43 14.76
CA PHE A 102 -1.21 -6.36 13.65
C PHE A 102 -1.92 -5.80 12.43
N PHE A 103 -1.26 -5.90 11.29
CA PHE A 103 -1.82 -5.54 10.00
C PHE A 103 -2.10 -6.81 9.22
N ILE A 104 -3.31 -6.95 8.71
CA ILE A 104 -3.71 -8.14 7.96
C ILE A 104 -4.28 -7.78 6.60
N GLY A 105 -3.94 -8.56 5.61
CA GLY A 105 -4.43 -8.40 4.25
C GLY A 105 -4.33 -9.69 3.46
N ARG A 106 -4.89 -9.72 2.26
CA ARG A 106 -4.82 -10.87 1.37
C ARG A 106 -4.39 -10.43 -0.03
N GLY A 107 -3.51 -11.22 -0.67
CA GLY A 107 -3.00 -10.86 -1.99
C GLY A 107 -2.33 -9.48 -2.00
N LEU A 108 -2.80 -8.56 -2.82
CA LEU A 108 -2.28 -7.18 -2.89
C LEU A 108 -2.48 -6.41 -1.58
N ASP A 109 -3.58 -6.64 -0.88
CA ASP A 109 -3.85 -6.00 0.41
C ASP A 109 -2.82 -6.40 1.48
N TYR A 110 -2.25 -7.62 1.38
CA TYR A 110 -1.15 -8.02 2.26
C TYR A 110 0.12 -7.22 1.98
N ALA A 111 0.44 -6.93 0.73
CA ALA A 111 1.58 -6.07 0.39
C ALA A 111 1.40 -4.64 0.95
N VAL A 112 0.18 -4.11 0.89
CA VAL A 112 -0.17 -2.82 1.52
C VAL A 112 -0.12 -2.90 3.05
N ALA A 113 -0.52 -4.04 3.64
CA ALA A 113 -0.43 -4.28 5.07
C ALA A 113 1.03 -4.28 5.57
N LEU A 114 1.96 -4.85 4.82
CA LEU A 114 3.40 -4.81 5.11
C LEU A 114 3.91 -3.36 5.19
N GLU A 115 3.58 -2.53 4.20
CA GLU A 115 3.95 -1.12 4.18
C GLU A 115 3.26 -0.33 5.30
N GLY A 116 1.98 -0.58 5.54
CA GLY A 116 1.24 0.03 6.64
C GLY A 116 1.86 -0.26 8.01
N SER A 117 2.23 -1.52 8.26
CA SER A 117 2.95 -1.92 9.46
C SER A 117 4.30 -1.22 9.58
N LEU A 118 5.07 -1.11 8.48
CA LEU A 118 6.34 -0.38 8.46
C LEU A 118 6.14 1.08 8.84
N LYS A 119 5.21 1.77 8.18
CA LYS A 119 4.92 3.19 8.48
C LYS A 119 4.43 3.40 9.90
N PHE A 120 3.60 2.48 10.40
CA PHE A 120 3.08 2.55 11.75
C PHE A 120 4.21 2.49 12.78
N LYS A 121 5.12 1.52 12.69
CA LYS A 121 6.26 1.42 13.61
C LYS A 121 7.26 2.57 13.49
N GLU A 122 7.49 3.09 12.29
CA GLU A 122 8.38 4.24 12.09
C GLU A 122 7.87 5.53 12.76
N ILE A 123 6.56 5.72 12.80
CA ILE A 123 5.93 6.96 13.29
C ILE A 123 5.56 6.85 14.76
N SER A 124 4.97 5.72 15.17
CA SER A 124 4.41 5.55 16.52
C SER A 124 5.39 4.93 17.51
N TYR A 125 6.45 4.26 17.04
CA TYR A 125 7.37 3.42 17.82
C TYR A 125 6.68 2.23 18.50
N ILE A 126 5.42 1.95 18.16
CA ILE A 126 4.70 0.75 18.61
C ILE A 126 5.15 -0.42 17.73
N HIS A 127 5.44 -1.55 18.36
CA HIS A 127 5.74 -2.77 17.62
C HIS A 127 4.57 -3.15 16.72
N SER A 128 4.85 -3.47 15.47
CA SER A 128 3.80 -3.92 14.54
C SER A 128 4.31 -4.95 13.56
N GLU A 129 3.45 -5.88 13.23
CA GLU A 129 3.71 -6.93 12.24
C GLU A 129 2.56 -7.04 11.25
N ALA A 130 2.89 -7.49 10.04
CA ALA A 130 1.88 -7.75 9.02
C ALA A 130 1.83 -9.23 8.68
N PHE A 131 0.62 -9.76 8.59
CA PHE A 131 0.38 -11.16 8.24
C PHE A 131 -0.60 -11.29 7.07
N ALA A 132 -0.38 -12.30 6.25
CA ALA A 132 -1.41 -12.73 5.34
C ALA A 132 -2.61 -13.23 6.16
N ALA A 133 -3.84 -12.75 5.86
CA ALA A 133 -5.02 -13.01 6.68
C ALA A 133 -5.28 -14.51 6.89
N GLY A 134 -4.98 -15.35 5.89
CA GLY A 134 -5.10 -16.79 5.99
C GLY A 134 -4.09 -17.45 6.94
N GLU A 135 -2.94 -16.80 7.18
CA GLU A 135 -1.87 -17.34 8.02
C GLU A 135 -2.03 -17.00 9.51
N MET A 136 -2.91 -16.06 9.85
CA MET A 136 -3.15 -15.69 11.26
C MET A 136 -3.53 -16.88 12.13
N LYS A 137 -4.31 -17.80 11.59
CA LYS A 137 -4.77 -19.01 12.32
C LYS A 137 -3.67 -20.03 12.64
N HIS A 138 -2.51 -19.93 12.00
CA HIS A 138 -1.41 -20.88 12.16
C HIS A 138 -0.41 -20.51 13.26
N GLY A 139 -0.77 -19.58 14.13
CA GLY A 139 0.05 -19.19 15.28
C GLY A 139 -0.15 -17.74 15.71
N PRO A 140 0.01 -16.75 14.83
CA PRO A 140 -0.02 -15.33 15.20
C PRO A 140 -1.30 -14.89 15.92
N ILE A 141 -2.43 -15.54 15.67
CA ILE A 141 -3.70 -15.23 16.35
C ILE A 141 -3.60 -15.40 17.88
N SER A 142 -2.67 -16.21 18.38
CA SER A 142 -2.44 -16.38 19.82
C SER A 142 -1.90 -15.12 20.51
N LEU A 143 -1.34 -14.18 19.73
CA LEU A 143 -0.84 -12.91 20.22
C LEU A 143 -1.94 -11.82 20.30
N VAL A 144 -3.12 -12.12 19.77
CA VAL A 144 -4.24 -11.17 19.76
C VAL A 144 -5.03 -11.32 21.06
N GLU A 145 -4.84 -10.35 21.95
CA GLU A 145 -5.51 -10.27 23.24
C GLU A 145 -6.55 -9.13 23.25
N ASN A 146 -7.28 -9.01 24.36
CA ASN A 146 -8.21 -7.91 24.52
C ASN A 146 -7.47 -6.56 24.56
N GLY A 147 -7.77 -5.67 23.62
CA GLY A 147 -7.10 -4.37 23.48
C GLY A 147 -5.97 -4.35 22.44
N THR A 148 -5.62 -5.47 21.84
CA THR A 148 -4.67 -5.53 20.72
C THR A 148 -5.28 -4.83 19.49
N LEU A 149 -4.51 -3.92 18.87
CA LEU A 149 -4.93 -3.28 17.62
C LEU A 149 -4.73 -4.23 16.44
N VAL A 150 -5.80 -4.52 15.74
CA VAL A 150 -5.74 -5.27 14.47
C VAL A 150 -6.32 -4.42 13.35
N VAL A 151 -5.53 -4.15 12.32
CA VAL A 151 -5.91 -3.37 11.14
C VAL A 151 -6.06 -4.30 9.94
N GLY A 152 -7.29 -4.50 9.49
CA GLY A 152 -7.59 -5.26 8.27
C GLY A 152 -7.63 -4.36 7.04
N ILE A 153 -6.90 -4.71 5.98
CA ILE A 153 -6.94 -4.02 4.68
C ILE A 153 -7.74 -4.86 3.71
N LEU A 154 -8.83 -4.29 3.19
CA LEU A 154 -9.84 -4.95 2.36
C LEU A 154 -10.26 -4.00 1.23
N THR A 155 -9.43 -3.91 0.18
CA THR A 155 -9.67 -2.96 -0.93
C THR A 155 -10.50 -3.56 -2.08
N LEU A 156 -10.45 -4.86 -2.25
CA LEU A 156 -11.23 -5.57 -3.25
C LEU A 156 -12.37 -6.32 -2.57
N SER A 157 -13.50 -6.48 -3.26
CA SER A 157 -14.67 -7.23 -2.76
C SER A 157 -14.40 -8.74 -2.58
N LEU A 158 -13.21 -9.07 -2.11
CA LEU A 158 -12.84 -10.40 -1.66
C LEU A 158 -13.26 -10.66 -0.21
N ILE A 159 -14.21 -9.87 0.30
CA ILE A 159 -14.85 -10.04 1.61
C ILE A 159 -15.30 -11.50 1.79
N HIS A 160 -15.82 -12.12 0.75
CA HIS A 160 -16.22 -13.53 0.78
C HIS A 160 -15.06 -14.52 0.91
N ILE A 161 -13.82 -14.08 0.70
CA ILE A 161 -12.63 -14.93 0.83
C ILE A 161 -11.96 -14.73 2.18
N SER A 162 -12.27 -13.65 2.88
CA SER A 162 -11.71 -13.30 4.19
C SER A 162 -12.60 -13.71 5.36
N GLU A 163 -13.85 -14.11 5.11
CA GLU A 163 -14.69 -14.64 6.18
C GLU A 163 -14.04 -15.92 6.74
N PRO A 164 -13.81 -15.98 8.06
CA PRO A 164 -13.50 -17.24 8.69
C PRO A 164 -14.67 -18.17 8.39
N THR A 165 -14.39 -19.30 7.80
CA THR A 165 -15.39 -20.36 7.60
C THR A 165 -16.16 -20.54 8.90
N ARG A 166 -17.40 -20.07 8.94
CA ARG A 166 -18.39 -20.50 9.92
C ARG A 166 -18.70 -21.97 9.64
N HIS A 167 -17.84 -22.82 10.14
CA HIS A 167 -18.11 -24.24 10.30
C HIS A 167 -17.55 -24.66 11.66
N ALA A 168 -18.37 -24.54 12.65
CA ALA A 168 -18.40 -25.36 13.83
C ALA A 168 -19.87 -25.63 14.11
#